data_bacefed2cb545108a0ef2c1fcbac3586
#
_entry.id   bacefed2cb545108a0ef2c1fcbac3586
#
_cell.length_a   1.000
_cell.length_b   1.000
_cell.length_c   1.000
_cell.angle_alpha   90.00
_cell.angle_beta   90.00
_cell.angle_gamma   90.00
#
_symmetry.space_group_name_H-M   'P 1'
#
loop_
_entity.id
_entity.type
_entity.pdbx_description
1 polymer ?
#
loop_
_entity_poly.entity_id
_entity_poly.type
_entity_poly.pdbx_seq_one_letter_code
_entity_poly.pdbx_strand_id
1 'polypeptide(L)'
;MKINFSKEHKDKILYYINEYKIVNDEYVKCAQEVNNLQEQLNSLRDKLQSTESNLQSLRDSEKKYMEELHSIYGDFTLNDLWNSIQ
;
A
#
# COMPACT_ATOMS: atom_id res chain seq x y z
N MET A 1 29.01 -43.54 -2.64
CA MET A 1 29.28 -44.48 -1.52
C MET A 1 27.99 -44.73 -0.75
N LYS A 2 27.72 -45.99 -0.43
CA LYS A 2 26.54 -46.35 0.35
C LYS A 2 26.93 -46.57 1.81
N ILE A 3 26.30 -45.81 2.72
CA ILE A 3 26.57 -45.91 4.15
C ILE A 3 25.40 -46.64 4.82
N ASN A 4 25.71 -47.60 5.67
CA ASN A 4 24.71 -48.37 6.43
C ASN A 4 24.51 -47.72 7.80
N PHE A 5 23.57 -46.80 7.88
CA PHE A 5 23.19 -46.16 9.14
C PHE A 5 22.31 -47.09 9.98
N SER A 6 22.36 -46.93 11.30
CA SER A 6 21.42 -47.61 12.20
C SER A 6 20.01 -47.07 11.95
N LYS A 7 19.00 -47.82 12.37
CA LYS A 7 17.60 -47.39 12.26
C LYS A 7 17.35 -46.06 12.95
N GLU A 8 17.90 -45.89 14.15
CA GLU A 8 17.76 -44.67 14.93
C GLU A 8 18.30 -43.44 14.15
N HIS A 9 19.47 -43.58 13.55
CA HIS A 9 20.08 -42.51 12.77
C HIS A 9 19.28 -42.24 11.50
N LYS A 10 18.78 -43.27 10.82
CA LYS A 10 17.93 -43.10 9.64
C LYS A 10 16.65 -42.34 9.97
N ASP A 11 16.00 -42.68 11.06
CA ASP A 11 14.75 -42.04 11.49
C ASP A 11 14.98 -40.57 11.80
N LYS A 12 16.09 -40.26 12.43
CA LYS A 12 16.41 -38.86 12.74
C LYS A 12 16.75 -38.03 11.50
N ILE A 13 17.45 -38.63 10.55
CA ILE A 13 17.74 -37.98 9.27
C ILE A 13 16.44 -37.72 8.51
N LEU A 14 15.53 -38.68 8.46
CA LEU A 14 14.22 -38.51 7.82
C LEU A 14 13.39 -37.44 8.49
N TYR A 15 13.45 -37.34 9.81
CA TYR A 15 12.79 -36.28 10.56
C TYR A 15 13.27 -34.88 10.09
N TYR A 16 14.56 -34.69 10.00
CA TYR A 16 15.13 -33.39 9.55
C TYR A 16 14.77 -33.11 8.10
N ILE A 17 14.79 -34.11 7.24
CA ILE A 17 14.40 -33.92 5.82
C ILE A 17 12.96 -33.45 5.72
N ASN A 18 12.05 -34.07 6.49
CA ASN A 18 10.64 -33.69 6.50
C ASN A 18 10.43 -32.27 7.06
N GLU A 19 11.13 -31.94 8.15
CA GLU A 19 11.06 -30.61 8.74
C GLU A 19 11.58 -29.53 7.78
N TYR A 20 12.66 -29.80 7.06
CA TYR A 20 13.17 -28.89 6.04
C TYR A 20 12.15 -28.62 4.95
N LYS A 21 11.44 -29.64 4.51
CA LYS A 21 10.39 -29.48 3.48
C LYS A 21 9.27 -28.55 3.97
N ILE A 22 8.81 -28.78 5.19
CA ILE A 22 7.71 -27.99 5.79
C ILE A 22 8.12 -26.53 5.92
N VAL A 23 9.29 -26.28 6.50
CA VAL A 23 9.80 -24.91 6.73
C VAL A 23 10.11 -24.22 5.40
N ASN A 24 10.66 -24.95 4.43
CA ASN A 24 10.94 -24.39 3.11
C ASN A 24 9.65 -23.96 2.40
N ASP A 25 8.59 -24.77 2.49
CA ASP A 25 7.29 -24.42 1.89
C ASP A 25 6.70 -23.17 2.54
N GLU A 26 6.80 -23.05 3.86
CA GLU A 26 6.40 -21.84 4.59
C GLU A 26 7.20 -20.61 4.16
N TYR A 27 8.51 -20.76 4.03
CA TYR A 27 9.39 -19.70 3.57
C TYR A 27 8.98 -19.19 2.19
N VAL A 28 8.74 -20.09 1.24
CA VAL A 28 8.32 -19.70 -0.12
C VAL A 28 6.99 -18.95 -0.09
N LYS A 29 6.03 -19.42 0.70
CA LYS A 29 4.73 -18.74 0.84
C LYS A 29 4.88 -17.34 1.42
N CYS A 30 5.67 -17.22 2.48
CA CYS A 30 5.93 -15.91 3.09
C CYS A 30 6.61 -14.95 2.14
N ALA A 31 7.60 -15.43 1.36
CA ALA A 31 8.28 -14.62 0.37
C ALA A 31 7.33 -14.11 -0.71
N GLN A 32 6.38 -14.94 -1.15
CA GLN A 32 5.36 -14.56 -2.12
C GLN A 32 4.42 -13.51 -1.55
N GLU A 33 4.00 -13.66 -0.30
CA GLU A 33 3.16 -12.67 0.39
C GLU A 33 3.85 -11.32 0.50
N VAL A 34 5.13 -11.31 0.84
CA VAL A 34 5.92 -10.06 0.91
C VAL A 34 5.96 -9.37 -0.44
N ASN A 35 6.20 -10.12 -1.52
CA ASN A 35 6.21 -9.56 -2.87
C ASN A 35 4.85 -8.96 -3.24
N ASN A 36 3.75 -9.66 -2.94
CA ASN A 36 2.40 -9.18 -3.21
C ASN A 36 2.09 -7.91 -2.43
N LEU A 37 2.50 -7.85 -1.16
CA LEU A 37 2.32 -6.67 -0.32
C LEU A 37 3.12 -5.48 -0.83
N GLN A 38 4.33 -5.71 -1.33
CA GLN A 38 5.16 -4.66 -1.93
C GLN A 38 4.51 -4.08 -3.18
N GLU A 39 3.93 -4.92 -4.04
CA GLU A 39 3.20 -4.49 -5.23
C GLU A 39 1.98 -3.65 -4.87
N GLN A 40 1.21 -4.09 -3.87
CA GLN A 40 0.06 -3.35 -3.36
C GLN A 40 0.47 -2.00 -2.79
N LEU A 41 1.57 -1.97 -2.04
CA LEU A 41 2.10 -0.73 -1.47
C LEU A 41 2.50 0.26 -2.57
N ASN A 42 3.19 -0.21 -3.61
CA ASN A 42 3.59 0.63 -4.74
C ASN A 42 2.36 1.22 -5.46
N SER A 43 1.33 0.40 -5.69
CA SER A 43 0.08 0.84 -6.30
C SER A 43 -0.62 1.90 -5.47
N LEU A 44 -0.65 1.73 -4.15
CA LEU A 44 -1.24 2.69 -3.23
C LEU A 44 -0.46 4.01 -3.18
N ARG A 45 0.86 3.94 -3.24
CA ARG A 45 1.72 5.14 -3.30
C ARG A 45 1.47 5.94 -4.57
N ASP A 46 1.34 5.26 -5.72
CA ASP A 46 1.05 5.92 -6.99
C ASP A 46 -0.33 6.59 -6.95
N LYS A 47 -1.32 5.89 -6.38
CA LYS A 47 -2.66 6.43 -6.21
C LYS A 47 -2.67 7.64 -5.28
N LEU A 48 -1.93 7.59 -4.19
CA LEU A 48 -1.80 8.71 -3.26
C LEU A 48 -1.20 9.94 -3.95
N GLN A 49 -0.10 9.75 -4.67
CA GLN A 49 0.56 10.82 -5.40
C GLN A 49 -0.37 11.47 -6.42
N SER A 50 -1.11 10.66 -7.17
CA SER A 50 -2.09 11.13 -8.14
C SER A 50 -3.22 11.93 -7.46
N THR A 51 -3.71 11.42 -6.33
CA THR A 51 -4.76 12.07 -5.55
C THR A 51 -4.29 13.39 -4.95
N GLU A 52 -3.06 13.45 -4.46
CA GLU A 52 -2.44 14.68 -3.94
C GLU A 52 -2.33 15.75 -5.02
N SER A 53 -1.91 15.34 -6.23
CA SER A 53 -1.83 16.25 -7.38
C SER A 53 -3.21 16.79 -7.75
N ASN A 54 -4.23 15.95 -7.76
CA ASN A 54 -5.61 16.36 -8.03
C ASN A 54 -6.12 17.32 -6.97
N LEU A 55 -5.83 17.06 -5.71
CA LEU A 55 -6.22 17.90 -4.61
C LEU A 55 -5.58 19.29 -4.72
N GLN A 56 -4.29 19.35 -5.07
CA GLN A 56 -3.57 20.61 -5.25
C GLN A 56 -4.15 21.41 -6.43
N SER A 57 -4.43 20.75 -7.54
CA SER A 57 -5.07 21.39 -8.69
C SER A 57 -6.43 21.98 -8.35
N LEU A 58 -7.22 21.27 -7.57
CA LEU A 58 -8.53 21.72 -7.12
C LEU A 58 -8.42 22.94 -6.20
N ARG A 59 -7.48 22.94 -5.28
CA ARG A 59 -7.20 24.07 -4.39
C ARG A 59 -6.78 25.31 -5.17
N ASP A 60 -5.91 25.15 -6.15
CA ASP A 60 -5.44 26.25 -6.98
C ASP A 60 -6.58 26.85 -7.82
N SER A 61 -7.43 25.99 -8.37
CA SER A 61 -8.61 26.41 -9.13
C SER A 61 -9.61 27.13 -8.25
N GLU A 62 -9.87 26.63 -7.07
CA GLU A 62 -10.76 27.25 -6.09
C GLU A 62 -10.25 28.63 -5.67
N LYS A 63 -8.97 28.72 -5.36
CA LYS A 63 -8.35 29.99 -4.96
C LYS A 63 -8.51 31.04 -6.05
N LYS A 64 -8.23 30.67 -7.28
CA LYS A 64 -8.36 31.54 -8.44
C LYS A 64 -9.79 32.05 -8.63
N TYR A 65 -10.75 31.12 -8.48
CA TYR A 65 -12.16 31.43 -8.61
C TYR A 65 -12.66 32.32 -7.50
N MET A 66 -12.22 32.09 -6.27
CA MET A 66 -12.55 32.96 -5.14
C MET A 66 -11.99 34.36 -5.29
N GLU A 67 -10.79 34.51 -5.82
CA GLU A 67 -10.21 35.82 -6.14
C GLU A 67 -11.06 36.58 -7.16
N GLU A 68 -11.55 35.85 -8.18
CA GLU A 68 -12.45 36.42 -9.19
C GLU A 68 -13.77 36.88 -8.57
N LEU A 69 -14.39 36.06 -7.73
CA LEU A 69 -15.63 36.40 -7.05
C LEU A 69 -15.46 37.61 -6.12
N HIS A 70 -14.37 37.67 -5.36
CA HIS A 70 -14.09 38.85 -4.52
C HIS A 70 -13.87 40.12 -5.33
N SER A 71 -13.32 40.00 -6.52
CA SER A 71 -13.16 41.11 -7.44
C SER A 71 -14.50 41.66 -7.94
N ILE A 72 -15.48 40.80 -8.13
CA ILE A 72 -16.81 41.16 -8.65
C ILE A 72 -17.77 41.58 -7.53
N TYR A 73 -17.80 40.84 -6.44
CA TYR A 73 -18.81 40.99 -5.39
C TYR A 73 -18.28 41.61 -4.09
N GLY A 74 -16.96 41.85 -4.01
CA GLY A 74 -16.30 42.36 -2.81
C GLY A 74 -16.00 41.23 -1.83
N ASP A 75 -15.53 41.59 -0.63
CA ASP A 75 -15.16 40.60 0.38
C ASP A 75 -16.40 39.96 1.01
N PHE A 76 -16.37 38.65 1.12
CA PHE A 76 -17.42 37.88 1.79
C PHE A 76 -16.78 36.72 2.55
N THR A 77 -17.49 36.19 3.54
CA THR A 77 -17.05 35.04 4.32
C THR A 77 -17.56 33.72 3.67
N LEU A 78 -17.03 32.59 4.12
CA LEU A 78 -17.55 31.29 3.70
C LEU A 78 -19.02 31.10 4.10
N ASN A 79 -19.42 31.65 5.24
CA ASN A 79 -20.81 31.60 5.67
C ASN A 79 -21.73 32.40 4.72
N ASP A 80 -21.28 33.58 4.30
CA ASP A 80 -22.01 34.40 3.32
C ASP A 80 -22.20 33.65 2.01
N LEU A 81 -21.12 33.01 1.51
CA LEU A 81 -21.16 32.19 0.30
C LEU A 81 -22.14 31.02 0.46
N TRP A 82 -22.01 30.29 1.55
CA TRP A 82 -22.83 29.12 1.81
C TRP A 82 -24.34 29.47 1.90
N ASN A 83 -24.66 30.55 2.61
CA ASN A 83 -26.02 31.03 2.72
C ASN A 83 -26.59 31.49 1.38
N SER A 84 -25.75 32.00 0.49
CA SER A 84 -26.18 32.53 -0.81
C SER A 84 -26.47 31.43 -1.84
N ILE A 85 -25.84 30.24 -1.71
CA ILE A 85 -25.98 29.15 -2.66
C ILE A 85 -26.99 28.08 -2.23
N GLN A 86 -27.52 28.17 -1.02
CA GLN A 86 -28.54 27.23 -0.52
C GLN A 86 -29.96 27.63 -0.87
#